data_950f38cd7e50c32f2fc27bcc34b0e304
#
_entry.id   950f38cd7e50c32f2fc27bcc34b0e304
#
_cell.length_a   1.000
_cell.length_b   1.000
_cell.length_c   1.000
_cell.angle_alpha   90.00
_cell.angle_beta   90.00
_cell.angle_gamma   90.00
#
_symmetry.space_group_name_H-M   'P 1'
#
loop_
_entity.id
_entity.type
_entity.pdbx_description
1 polymer ?
#
loop_
_entity_poly.entity_id
_entity_poly.type
_entity_poly.pdbx_seq_one_letter_code
_entity_poly.pdbx_strand_id
1 'polypeptide(L)'
;MAEPRVARLALAALLAAAVLPGVADAQRMRSMTSARQLQGERRADVELRYGAGRLQVSPADGDLLYRMELRYDDARFRPVTEYDRAAGRLRLGTESRERGGSRRGDRNRDHQYATIQLSRNLPIALDLAFGAGEAEVELGGLALEDVHLQTGASSSRVTFGAPNRVTARRVKVEAGAADLRVEGLGNTRSPRFEFSGGVGETTLDFSGAWARSATAQIDMGVGSVRLRIPRSLGVKVTRDSFLASFDGGGMVKRGDAWYSQNYGQARHKLDISIHAAVGSIEVDWID
;
A
#
# COMPACT_ATOMS: atom_id res chain seq x y z
N MET A 1 -45.97 54.12 -70.62
CA MET A 1 -44.58 54.16 -70.23
C MET A 1 -44.54 53.90 -68.70
N ALA A 2 -44.33 52.67 -68.31
CA ALA A 2 -44.30 52.24 -66.92
C ALA A 2 -43.10 51.31 -66.73
N GLU A 3 -42.21 51.69 -65.86
CA GLU A 3 -41.06 50.82 -65.42
C GLU A 3 -41.52 49.81 -64.40
N PRO A 4 -41.05 48.56 -64.47
CA PRO A 4 -41.29 47.60 -63.38
C PRO A 4 -40.09 47.63 -62.34
N ARG A 5 -40.47 47.83 -61.12
CA ARG A 5 -39.55 47.71 -59.96
C ARG A 5 -39.22 46.24 -59.71
N VAL A 6 -37.97 45.94 -59.80
CA VAL A 6 -37.41 44.58 -59.44
C VAL A 6 -37.26 44.54 -57.92
N ALA A 7 -38.02 43.70 -57.28
CA ALA A 7 -37.90 43.39 -55.85
C ALA A 7 -36.72 42.35 -55.62
N ARG A 8 -35.72 42.80 -54.89
CA ARG A 8 -34.63 41.88 -54.43
C ARG A 8 -35.08 41.16 -53.19
N LEU A 9 -35.38 39.90 -53.32
CA LEU A 9 -35.54 38.96 -52.18
C LEU A 9 -34.16 38.60 -51.63
N ALA A 10 -33.82 39.05 -50.42
CA ALA A 10 -32.65 38.63 -49.67
C ALA A 10 -33.00 37.31 -48.94
N LEU A 11 -32.39 36.24 -49.38
CA LEU A 11 -32.50 34.90 -48.74
C LEU A 11 -31.52 34.85 -47.55
N ALA A 12 -32.04 35.05 -46.34
CA ALA A 12 -31.25 34.84 -45.11
C ALA A 12 -31.19 33.36 -44.81
N ALA A 13 -30.04 32.71 -45.10
CA ALA A 13 -29.77 31.35 -44.68
C ALA A 13 -29.40 31.34 -43.18
N LEU A 14 -30.35 30.91 -42.34
CA LEU A 14 -30.10 30.60 -40.93
C LEU A 14 -29.30 29.28 -40.85
N LEU A 15 -27.97 29.35 -40.57
CA LEU A 15 -27.18 28.21 -40.17
C LEU A 15 -27.56 27.86 -38.71
N ALA A 16 -28.43 26.88 -38.52
CA ALA A 16 -28.65 26.24 -37.24
C ALA A 16 -27.45 25.36 -36.96
N ALA A 17 -26.47 25.86 -36.18
CA ALA A 17 -25.43 25.03 -35.59
C ALA A 17 -26.08 24.07 -34.59
N ALA A 18 -26.30 22.83 -35.00
CA ALA A 18 -26.64 21.74 -34.10
C ALA A 18 -25.46 21.50 -33.16
N VAL A 19 -25.52 22.10 -31.96
CA VAL A 19 -24.68 21.72 -30.85
C VAL A 19 -25.15 20.32 -30.45
N LEU A 20 -24.46 19.30 -30.98
CA LEU A 20 -24.58 17.94 -30.46
C LEU A 20 -24.12 18.02 -29.00
N PRO A 21 -24.95 17.68 -28.02
CA PRO A 21 -24.46 17.50 -26.67
C PRO A 21 -23.43 16.39 -26.73
N GLY A 22 -22.14 16.76 -26.54
CA GLY A 22 -21.12 15.77 -26.29
C GLY A 22 -21.63 14.87 -25.17
N VAL A 23 -21.72 13.59 -25.41
CA VAL A 23 -22.05 12.60 -24.39
C VAL A 23 -20.91 12.75 -23.37
N ALA A 24 -21.13 13.59 -22.37
CA ALA A 24 -20.31 13.59 -21.18
C ALA A 24 -20.48 12.16 -20.65
N ASP A 25 -19.44 11.35 -20.75
CA ASP A 25 -19.34 10.09 -20.01
C ASP A 25 -19.46 10.47 -18.54
N ALA A 26 -20.69 10.53 -18.07
CA ALA A 26 -21.03 10.79 -16.69
C ALA A 26 -20.50 9.57 -15.93
N GLN A 27 -19.29 9.70 -15.41
CA GLN A 27 -18.66 8.70 -14.57
C GLN A 27 -19.65 8.34 -13.47
N ARG A 28 -20.08 7.08 -13.50
CA ARG A 28 -21.10 6.58 -12.57
C ARG A 28 -20.43 6.22 -11.24
N MET A 29 -20.07 7.24 -10.48
CA MET A 29 -19.58 7.04 -9.12
C MET A 29 -20.69 6.44 -8.27
N ARG A 30 -20.40 5.30 -7.68
CA ARG A 30 -21.27 4.61 -6.72
C ARG A 30 -20.60 4.51 -5.37
N SER A 31 -21.44 4.55 -4.33
CA SER A 31 -21.00 4.26 -2.96
C SER A 31 -21.62 2.96 -2.49
N MET A 32 -20.86 2.21 -1.72
CA MET A 32 -21.29 0.95 -1.13
C MET A 32 -20.71 0.84 0.28
N THR A 33 -21.53 0.35 1.21
CA THR A 33 -21.09 -0.03 2.57
C THR A 33 -21.41 -1.50 2.78
N SER A 34 -20.47 -2.25 3.31
CA SER A 34 -20.63 -3.64 3.71
C SER A 34 -19.96 -3.86 5.06
N ALA A 35 -20.62 -4.59 5.94
CA ALA A 35 -20.06 -4.95 7.24
C ALA A 35 -20.53 -6.35 7.63
N ARG A 36 -19.72 -7.04 8.43
CA ARG A 36 -20.06 -8.34 8.99
C ARG A 36 -19.56 -8.43 10.43
N GLN A 37 -20.41 -8.94 11.30
CA GLN A 37 -20.04 -9.28 12.67
C GLN A 37 -19.32 -10.63 12.74
N LEU A 38 -18.47 -10.79 13.75
CA LEU A 38 -17.90 -12.08 14.12
C LEU A 38 -19.02 -13.06 14.56
N GLN A 39 -18.90 -14.28 14.09
CA GLN A 39 -19.85 -15.37 14.41
C GLN A 39 -19.12 -16.63 14.88
N GLY A 40 -18.06 -16.44 15.68
CA GLY A 40 -17.24 -17.52 16.21
C GLY A 40 -16.11 -17.99 15.31
N GLU A 41 -15.71 -17.14 14.35
CA GLU A 41 -14.51 -17.35 13.54
C GLU A 41 -13.28 -17.41 14.45
N ARG A 42 -12.40 -18.38 14.20
CA ARG A 42 -11.15 -18.57 14.95
C ARG A 42 -9.93 -17.95 14.29
N ARG A 43 -10.03 -17.72 12.98
CA ARG A 43 -9.00 -17.17 12.10
C ARG A 43 -9.63 -16.65 10.82
N ALA A 44 -8.99 -15.68 10.16
CA ALA A 44 -9.36 -15.26 8.81
C ALA A 44 -8.13 -15.10 7.91
N ASP A 45 -8.25 -15.62 6.69
CA ASP A 45 -7.34 -15.30 5.59
C ASP A 45 -7.98 -14.14 4.80
N VAL A 46 -7.42 -12.94 4.95
CA VAL A 46 -7.97 -11.71 4.38
C VAL A 46 -7.21 -11.33 3.13
N GLU A 47 -7.90 -11.35 2.00
CA GLU A 47 -7.43 -10.86 0.72
C GLU A 47 -8.07 -9.52 0.41
N LEU A 48 -7.25 -8.47 0.28
CA LEU A 48 -7.65 -7.10 0.05
C LEU A 48 -7.07 -6.63 -1.29
N ARG A 49 -7.95 -6.28 -2.25
CA ARG A 49 -7.53 -5.80 -3.58
C ARG A 49 -8.18 -4.47 -3.87
N TYR A 50 -7.37 -3.43 -4.10
CA TYR A 50 -7.89 -2.12 -4.46
C TYR A 50 -7.08 -1.50 -5.61
N GLY A 51 -7.78 -1.20 -6.71
CA GLY A 51 -7.13 -0.84 -7.97
C GLY A 51 -6.49 0.55 -7.96
N ALA A 52 -7.24 1.59 -7.62
CA ALA A 52 -6.75 2.97 -7.66
C ALA A 52 -7.58 3.92 -6.81
N GLY A 53 -6.97 5.02 -6.33
CA GLY A 53 -7.59 6.06 -5.51
C GLY A 53 -6.96 6.16 -4.13
N ARG A 54 -7.78 6.50 -3.13
CA ARG A 54 -7.33 6.56 -1.73
C ARG A 54 -7.77 5.31 -0.98
N LEU A 55 -6.83 4.61 -0.38
CA LEU A 55 -7.07 3.43 0.45
C LEU A 55 -6.76 3.75 1.92
N GLN A 56 -7.71 3.47 2.80
CA GLN A 56 -7.49 3.48 4.25
C GLN A 56 -7.82 2.11 4.82
N VAL A 57 -6.88 1.53 5.57
CA VAL A 57 -7.09 0.28 6.31
C VAL A 57 -6.81 0.53 7.77
N SER A 58 -7.69 0.09 8.65
CA SER A 58 -7.51 0.26 10.10
C SER A 58 -8.13 -0.90 10.88
N PRO A 59 -7.77 -1.04 12.15
CA PRO A 59 -8.46 -1.96 13.04
C PRO A 59 -9.92 -1.54 13.29
N ALA A 60 -10.84 -2.51 13.30
CA ALA A 60 -12.23 -2.29 13.66
C ALA A 60 -12.41 -2.23 15.18
N ASP A 61 -13.44 -1.50 15.60
CA ASP A 61 -13.92 -1.53 16.98
C ASP A 61 -15.07 -2.54 17.14
N GLY A 62 -15.22 -3.06 18.36
CA GLY A 62 -16.28 -4.01 18.70
C GLY A 62 -16.10 -5.39 18.06
N ASP A 63 -17.22 -6.07 17.82
CA ASP A 63 -17.26 -7.46 17.35
C ASP A 63 -17.44 -7.58 15.83
N LEU A 64 -16.87 -6.68 15.07
CA LEU A 64 -16.87 -6.75 13.62
C LEU A 64 -15.80 -7.71 13.12
N LEU A 65 -16.15 -8.55 12.13
CA LEU A 65 -15.18 -9.24 11.29
C LEU A 65 -14.51 -8.24 10.34
N TYR A 66 -15.33 -7.42 9.66
CA TYR A 66 -14.89 -6.30 8.86
C TYR A 66 -15.99 -5.25 8.69
N ARG A 67 -15.58 -4.04 8.31
CA ARG A 67 -16.41 -2.98 7.73
C ARG A 67 -15.68 -2.40 6.53
N MET A 68 -16.38 -2.22 5.42
CA MET A 68 -15.85 -1.64 4.19
C MET A 68 -16.81 -0.57 3.66
N GLU A 69 -16.27 0.60 3.35
CA GLU A 69 -16.93 1.69 2.68
C GLU A 69 -16.16 1.99 1.40
N LEU A 70 -16.85 1.90 0.27
CA LEU A 70 -16.26 2.13 -1.05
C LEU A 70 -16.99 3.28 -1.75
N ARG A 71 -16.21 4.10 -2.46
CA ARG A 71 -16.68 4.95 -3.54
C ARG A 71 -15.87 4.66 -4.78
N TYR A 72 -16.51 4.18 -5.83
CA TYR A 72 -15.84 3.62 -7.00
C TYR A 72 -16.58 3.98 -8.30
N ASP A 73 -15.86 3.94 -9.42
CA ASP A 73 -16.42 4.08 -10.75
C ASP A 73 -17.00 2.73 -11.22
N ASP A 74 -18.34 2.63 -11.26
CA ASP A 74 -19.08 1.41 -11.62
C ASP A 74 -18.87 0.99 -13.09
N ALA A 75 -18.45 1.89 -13.96
CA ALA A 75 -18.11 1.54 -15.33
C ALA A 75 -16.80 0.74 -15.42
N ARG A 76 -15.87 0.93 -14.47
CA ARG A 76 -14.51 0.35 -14.50
C ARG A 76 -14.29 -0.76 -13.48
N PHE A 77 -14.95 -0.67 -12.33
CA PHE A 77 -14.74 -1.56 -11.22
C PHE A 77 -16.04 -2.21 -10.76
N ARG A 78 -15.91 -3.36 -10.16
CA ARG A 78 -16.98 -3.99 -9.38
C ARG A 78 -16.51 -4.18 -7.94
N PRO A 79 -17.37 -3.96 -6.94
CA PRO A 79 -17.01 -4.25 -5.56
C PRO A 79 -16.94 -5.77 -5.33
N VAL A 80 -16.04 -6.16 -4.43
CA VAL A 80 -15.89 -7.54 -3.98
C VAL A 80 -16.06 -7.57 -2.47
N THR A 81 -17.02 -8.41 -2.01
CA THR A 81 -17.28 -8.70 -0.61
C THR A 81 -17.68 -10.16 -0.51
N GLU A 82 -16.70 -11.03 -0.50
CA GLU A 82 -16.93 -12.47 -0.48
C GLU A 82 -16.36 -13.05 0.83
N TYR A 83 -17.17 -13.84 1.52
CA TYR A 83 -16.71 -14.55 2.70
C TYR A 83 -17.06 -16.03 2.61
N ASP A 84 -16.03 -16.87 2.51
CA ASP A 84 -16.14 -18.31 2.63
C ASP A 84 -15.89 -18.72 4.09
N ARG A 85 -16.98 -19.04 4.79
CA ARG A 85 -16.92 -19.41 6.21
C ARG A 85 -16.19 -20.74 6.44
N ALA A 86 -16.32 -21.68 5.50
CA ALA A 86 -15.69 -22.99 5.64
C ALA A 86 -14.18 -22.92 5.52
N ALA A 87 -13.69 -22.08 4.59
CA ALA A 87 -12.27 -21.84 4.38
C ALA A 87 -11.72 -20.73 5.30
N GLY A 88 -12.56 -19.94 5.97
CA GLY A 88 -12.14 -18.76 6.72
C GLY A 88 -11.58 -17.65 5.83
N ARG A 89 -11.95 -17.62 4.54
CA ARG A 89 -11.39 -16.68 3.56
C ARG A 89 -12.32 -15.49 3.35
N LEU A 90 -11.76 -14.29 3.50
CA LEU A 90 -12.45 -13.03 3.29
C LEU A 90 -11.78 -12.26 2.13
N ARG A 91 -12.55 -11.94 1.08
CA ARG A 91 -12.09 -11.12 -0.05
C ARG A 91 -12.84 -9.79 -0.05
N LEU A 92 -12.09 -8.68 -0.01
CA LEU A 92 -12.62 -7.33 0.06
C LEU A 92 -11.96 -6.42 -0.99
N GLY A 93 -12.72 -5.44 -1.47
CA GLY A 93 -12.18 -4.36 -2.31
C GLY A 93 -12.87 -4.23 -3.65
N THR A 94 -12.07 -4.08 -4.72
CA THR A 94 -12.59 -3.87 -6.08
C THR A 94 -11.83 -4.73 -7.09
N GLU A 95 -12.55 -5.21 -8.11
CA GLU A 95 -11.98 -5.85 -9.28
C GLU A 95 -12.26 -5.03 -10.55
N SER A 96 -11.30 -4.98 -11.48
CA SER A 96 -11.49 -4.31 -12.76
C SER A 96 -12.48 -5.10 -13.63
N ARG A 97 -13.39 -4.40 -14.28
CA ARG A 97 -14.33 -4.98 -15.26
C ARG A 97 -13.67 -5.21 -16.62
N GLU A 98 -12.60 -4.49 -16.95
CA GLU A 98 -11.88 -4.62 -18.21
C GLU A 98 -10.66 -5.52 -18.08
N ARG A 99 -10.57 -6.51 -18.96
CA ARG A 99 -9.34 -7.26 -19.22
C ARG A 99 -8.50 -6.49 -20.22
N GLY A 100 -7.67 -5.59 -19.76
CA GLY A 100 -6.67 -4.95 -20.63
C GLY A 100 -6.66 -3.43 -20.61
N GLY A 101 -5.49 -2.90 -20.28
CA GLY A 101 -5.05 -1.57 -20.66
C GLY A 101 -5.65 -0.40 -19.87
N SER A 102 -4.88 0.12 -18.95
CA SER A 102 -5.10 1.46 -18.39
C SER A 102 -5.16 2.48 -19.54
N ARG A 103 -6.34 3.01 -19.86
CA ARG A 103 -6.45 4.17 -20.74
C ARG A 103 -5.83 5.38 -20.04
N ARG A 104 -4.90 6.00 -20.71
CA ARG A 104 -4.17 7.20 -20.31
C ARG A 104 -5.16 8.31 -19.90
N GLY A 105 -5.07 8.80 -18.65
CA GLY A 105 -5.80 9.99 -18.22
C GLY A 105 -6.98 9.73 -17.30
N ASP A 106 -6.77 9.09 -16.16
CA ASP A 106 -7.79 8.98 -15.12
C ASP A 106 -7.88 10.27 -14.29
N ARG A 107 -8.73 11.20 -14.74
CA ARG A 107 -8.99 12.44 -14.00
C ARG A 107 -9.80 12.24 -12.71
N ASN A 108 -10.23 11.01 -12.42
CA ASN A 108 -11.13 10.69 -11.29
C ASN A 108 -10.53 9.81 -10.22
N ARG A 109 -9.22 9.57 -10.23
CA ARG A 109 -8.57 8.79 -9.16
C ARG A 109 -8.81 9.41 -7.79
N ASP A 110 -8.81 10.74 -7.71
CA ASP A 110 -8.96 11.49 -6.47
C ASP A 110 -10.35 11.37 -5.83
N HIS A 111 -11.35 10.92 -6.59
CA HIS A 111 -12.72 10.74 -6.11
C HIS A 111 -13.06 9.31 -5.70
N GLN A 112 -12.17 8.36 -5.93
CA GLN A 112 -12.34 6.97 -5.52
C GLN A 112 -11.68 6.76 -4.16
N TYR A 113 -12.39 6.12 -3.23
CA TYR A 113 -11.80 5.75 -1.95
C TYR A 113 -12.33 4.40 -1.47
N ALA A 114 -11.51 3.75 -0.67
CA ALA A 114 -11.86 2.57 0.11
C ALA A 114 -11.43 2.80 1.56
N THR A 115 -12.37 2.66 2.49
CA THR A 115 -12.09 2.61 3.93
C THR A 115 -12.45 1.21 4.41
N ILE A 116 -11.47 0.49 4.94
CA ILE A 116 -11.64 -0.90 5.34
C ILE A 116 -11.16 -1.06 6.77
N GLN A 117 -12.03 -1.61 7.61
CA GLN A 117 -11.73 -1.92 9.00
C GLN A 117 -11.73 -3.43 9.19
N LEU A 118 -10.69 -3.95 9.86
CA LEU A 118 -10.51 -5.38 10.10
C LEU A 118 -10.56 -5.69 11.60
N SER A 119 -11.08 -6.85 11.93
CA SER A 119 -11.22 -7.31 13.31
C SER A 119 -9.91 -7.34 14.07
N ARG A 120 -9.94 -6.91 15.33
CA ARG A 120 -8.85 -7.09 16.31
C ARG A 120 -8.94 -8.41 17.07
N ASN A 121 -10.08 -9.11 16.95
CA ASN A 121 -10.49 -10.17 17.88
C ASN A 121 -10.19 -11.58 17.37
N LEU A 122 -9.56 -11.71 16.18
CA LEU A 122 -9.14 -13.02 15.68
C LEU A 122 -7.79 -12.90 14.94
N PRO A 123 -7.01 -13.99 14.86
CA PRO A 123 -5.81 -14.06 14.05
C PRO A 123 -6.10 -13.86 12.55
N ILE A 124 -5.28 -13.05 11.90
CA ILE A 124 -5.42 -12.68 10.48
C ILE A 124 -4.13 -12.98 9.73
N ALA A 125 -4.23 -13.70 8.60
CA ALA A 125 -3.24 -13.65 7.54
C ALA A 125 -3.72 -12.61 6.52
N LEU A 126 -2.96 -11.53 6.33
CA LEU A 126 -3.32 -10.41 5.47
C LEU A 126 -2.53 -10.44 4.17
N ASP A 127 -3.23 -10.45 3.04
CA ASP A 127 -2.71 -10.23 1.70
C ASP A 127 -3.41 -9.00 1.10
N LEU A 128 -2.67 -7.88 1.01
CA LEU A 128 -3.18 -6.60 0.53
C LEU A 128 -2.44 -6.20 -0.75
N ALA A 129 -3.17 -5.97 -1.84
CA ALA A 129 -2.63 -5.38 -3.05
C ALA A 129 -3.34 -4.06 -3.39
N PHE A 130 -2.52 -3.02 -3.57
CA PHE A 130 -2.92 -1.67 -3.92
C PHE A 130 -2.27 -1.26 -5.23
N GLY A 131 -3.07 -0.85 -6.22
CA GLY A 131 -2.55 -0.55 -7.55
C GLY A 131 -1.90 0.82 -7.65
N ALA A 132 -2.66 1.91 -7.45
CA ALA A 132 -2.13 3.27 -7.63
C ALA A 132 -2.87 4.32 -6.79
N GLY A 133 -2.14 5.36 -6.34
CA GLY A 133 -2.68 6.50 -5.58
C GLY A 133 -2.06 6.63 -4.19
N GLU A 134 -2.89 6.88 -3.18
CA GLU A 134 -2.46 7.09 -1.80
C GLU A 134 -3.00 5.96 -0.91
N ALA A 135 -2.17 5.37 -0.07
CA ALA A 135 -2.58 4.36 0.90
C ALA A 135 -2.10 4.68 2.32
N GLU A 136 -3.04 4.65 3.26
CA GLU A 136 -2.77 4.71 4.69
C GLU A 136 -3.25 3.40 5.34
N VAL A 137 -2.32 2.61 5.83
CA VAL A 137 -2.59 1.26 6.35
C VAL A 137 -2.11 1.17 7.80
N GLU A 138 -3.03 1.31 8.76
CA GLU A 138 -2.76 1.12 10.18
C GLU A 138 -3.10 -0.32 10.58
N LEU A 139 -2.10 -1.06 11.01
CA LEU A 139 -2.19 -2.47 11.38
C LEU A 139 -1.90 -2.73 12.86
N GLY A 140 -1.63 -1.68 13.64
CA GLY A 140 -1.31 -1.78 15.06
C GLY A 140 -2.44 -2.39 15.88
N GLY A 141 -2.10 -3.30 16.80
CA GLY A 141 -3.06 -3.94 17.69
C GLY A 141 -3.96 -5.00 17.05
N LEU A 142 -3.80 -5.29 15.75
CA LEU A 142 -4.37 -6.49 15.13
C LEU A 142 -3.65 -7.75 15.64
N ALA A 143 -4.20 -8.91 15.34
CA ALA A 143 -3.57 -10.20 15.58
C ALA A 143 -3.05 -10.82 14.27
N LEU A 144 -1.97 -10.25 13.72
CA LEU A 144 -1.44 -10.61 12.40
C LEU A 144 -0.53 -11.84 12.49
N GLU A 145 -0.87 -12.92 11.79
CA GLU A 145 -0.05 -14.12 11.69
C GLU A 145 0.92 -14.11 10.49
N ASP A 146 0.53 -13.47 9.41
CA ASP A 146 1.34 -13.27 8.20
C ASP A 146 0.89 -11.97 7.55
N VAL A 147 1.84 -11.21 6.99
CA VAL A 147 1.55 -9.94 6.31
C VAL A 147 2.24 -9.94 4.97
N HIS A 148 1.46 -9.78 3.92
CA HIS A 148 1.93 -9.57 2.56
C HIS A 148 1.27 -8.33 1.99
N LEU A 149 2.07 -7.31 1.66
CA LEU A 149 1.63 -6.04 1.12
C LEU A 149 2.26 -5.83 -0.25
N GLN A 150 1.45 -5.51 -1.23
CA GLN A 150 1.89 -5.20 -2.58
C GLN A 150 1.37 -3.82 -2.97
N THR A 151 2.24 -2.95 -3.48
CA THR A 151 1.85 -1.65 -3.98
C THR A 151 2.47 -1.38 -5.34
N GLY A 152 1.68 -0.77 -6.24
CA GLY A 152 2.12 -0.45 -7.60
C GLY A 152 2.76 0.94 -7.69
N ALA A 153 2.07 1.89 -8.34
CA ALA A 153 2.52 3.28 -8.48
C ALA A 153 1.83 4.16 -7.43
N SER A 154 2.42 4.28 -6.24
CA SER A 154 1.71 4.85 -5.09
C SER A 154 2.61 5.63 -4.12
N SER A 155 1.95 6.49 -3.31
CA SER A 155 2.49 6.97 -2.04
C SER A 155 1.78 6.20 -0.92
N SER A 156 2.54 5.38 -0.19
CA SER A 156 1.97 4.45 0.79
C SER A 156 2.65 4.56 2.14
N ARG A 157 1.82 4.67 3.19
CA ARG A 157 2.25 4.59 4.59
C ARG A 157 1.62 3.37 5.24
N VAL A 158 2.45 2.52 5.81
CA VAL A 158 2.02 1.36 6.59
C VAL A 158 2.54 1.52 8.01
N THR A 159 1.66 1.45 8.99
CA THR A 159 2.01 1.68 10.39
C THR A 159 1.62 0.48 11.25
N PHE A 160 2.53 0.03 12.06
CA PHE A 160 2.29 -0.91 13.15
C PHE A 160 2.35 -0.13 14.48
N GLY A 161 1.35 0.74 14.72
CA GLY A 161 1.34 1.71 15.81
C GLY A 161 1.26 1.12 17.22
N ALA A 162 0.88 -0.16 17.33
CA ALA A 162 0.81 -0.89 18.59
C ALA A 162 1.31 -2.34 18.42
N PRO A 163 1.80 -2.98 19.51
CA PRO A 163 2.29 -4.36 19.45
C PRO A 163 1.26 -5.33 18.92
N ASN A 164 1.68 -6.17 17.97
CA ASN A 164 0.89 -7.28 17.45
C ASN A 164 0.51 -8.24 18.59
N ARG A 165 -0.73 -8.70 18.58
CA ARG A 165 -1.27 -9.57 19.64
C ARG A 165 -0.75 -11.00 19.56
N VAL A 166 -0.27 -11.41 18.40
CA VAL A 166 0.38 -12.70 18.14
C VAL A 166 1.75 -12.49 17.51
N THR A 167 2.50 -13.54 17.25
CA THR A 167 3.74 -13.47 16.49
C THR A 167 3.42 -13.56 15.01
N ALA A 168 3.78 -12.53 14.23
CA ALA A 168 3.76 -12.63 12.79
C ALA A 168 4.90 -13.56 12.32
N ARG A 169 4.60 -14.51 11.46
CA ARG A 169 5.63 -15.39 10.87
C ARG A 169 6.57 -14.63 9.95
N ARG A 170 6.00 -13.69 9.18
CA ARG A 170 6.70 -12.91 8.17
C ARG A 170 5.95 -11.60 7.92
N VAL A 171 6.71 -10.56 7.63
CA VAL A 171 6.22 -9.33 7.01
C VAL A 171 6.90 -9.18 5.65
N LYS A 172 6.14 -9.31 4.57
CA LYS A 172 6.60 -9.14 3.19
C LYS A 172 5.97 -7.90 2.59
N VAL A 173 6.79 -7.02 1.98
CA VAL A 173 6.32 -5.81 1.31
C VAL A 173 6.99 -5.71 -0.06
N GLU A 174 6.17 -5.54 -1.09
CA GLU A 174 6.60 -5.39 -2.48
C GLU A 174 6.08 -4.05 -3.03
N ALA A 175 6.99 -3.20 -3.49
CA ALA A 175 6.67 -1.90 -4.04
C ALA A 175 7.15 -1.80 -5.50
N GLY A 176 6.29 -1.32 -6.39
CA GLY A 176 6.65 -1.06 -7.79
C GLY A 176 7.41 0.25 -7.94
N ALA A 177 6.73 1.31 -8.42
CA ALA A 177 7.27 2.67 -8.49
C ALA A 177 6.60 3.51 -7.39
N ALA A 178 7.17 3.52 -6.18
CA ALA A 178 6.46 4.03 -5.02
C ALA A 178 7.36 4.80 -4.05
N ASP A 179 6.73 5.77 -3.35
CA ASP A 179 7.22 6.27 -2.07
C ASP A 179 6.59 5.44 -0.97
N LEU A 180 7.39 4.61 -0.32
CA LEU A 180 6.92 3.68 0.69
C LEU A 180 7.49 4.01 2.07
N ARG A 181 6.63 4.11 3.06
CA ARG A 181 7.03 4.22 4.46
C ARG A 181 6.38 3.12 5.28
N VAL A 182 7.21 2.30 5.94
CA VAL A 182 6.74 1.25 6.85
C VAL A 182 7.28 1.54 8.23
N GLU A 183 6.38 1.76 9.19
CA GLU A 183 6.72 2.26 10.54
C GLU A 183 6.34 1.24 11.62
N GLY A 184 7.16 1.16 12.67
CA GLY A 184 6.87 0.35 13.85
C GLY A 184 7.09 -1.16 13.64
N LEU A 185 8.02 -1.56 12.79
CA LEU A 185 8.27 -2.96 12.44
C LEU A 185 8.57 -3.86 13.65
N GLY A 186 9.20 -3.32 14.72
CA GLY A 186 9.42 -4.05 15.98
C GLY A 186 8.13 -4.51 16.65
N ASN A 187 7.03 -3.80 16.44
CA ASN A 187 5.72 -4.16 16.99
C ASN A 187 5.11 -5.42 16.36
N THR A 188 5.57 -5.83 15.19
CA THR A 188 5.05 -7.02 14.50
C THR A 188 5.42 -8.33 15.18
N ARG A 189 6.46 -8.33 16.01
CA ARG A 189 7.09 -9.52 16.63
C ARG A 189 7.56 -10.55 15.59
N SER A 190 7.73 -10.13 14.33
CA SER A 190 8.16 -11.03 13.25
C SER A 190 9.65 -11.38 13.36
N PRO A 191 10.04 -12.64 13.12
CA PRO A 191 11.43 -13.02 12.96
C PRO A 191 11.97 -12.75 11.56
N ARG A 192 11.11 -12.41 10.58
CA ARG A 192 11.50 -12.25 9.17
C ARG A 192 10.80 -11.07 8.52
N PHE A 193 11.61 -10.23 7.90
CA PHE A 193 11.17 -9.12 7.06
C PHE A 193 11.70 -9.30 5.65
N GLU A 194 10.86 -9.09 4.64
CA GLU A 194 11.21 -9.16 3.23
C GLU A 194 10.67 -7.91 2.53
N PHE A 195 11.57 -7.10 1.95
CA PHE A 195 11.20 -5.88 1.22
C PHE A 195 11.77 -5.94 -0.18
N SER A 196 10.92 -5.70 -1.17
CA SER A 196 11.32 -5.61 -2.56
C SER A 196 10.80 -4.30 -3.15
N GLY A 197 11.71 -3.43 -3.61
CA GLY A 197 11.40 -2.15 -4.22
C GLY A 197 11.89 -2.09 -5.67
N GLY A 198 11.03 -1.65 -6.60
CA GLY A 198 11.44 -1.39 -7.99
C GLY A 198 12.16 -0.06 -8.12
N VAL A 199 11.42 1.06 -8.10
CA VAL A 199 11.94 2.43 -8.21
C VAL A 199 11.27 3.34 -7.18
N GLY A 200 12.06 4.18 -6.47
CA GLY A 200 11.51 5.18 -5.55
C GLY A 200 12.25 5.29 -4.23
N GLU A 201 11.56 5.88 -3.26
CA GLU A 201 12.10 6.07 -1.91
C GLU A 201 11.39 5.12 -0.93
N THR A 202 12.19 4.41 -0.14
CA THR A 202 11.66 3.50 0.88
C THR A 202 12.22 3.85 2.25
N THR A 203 11.35 4.10 3.22
CA THR A 203 11.72 4.23 4.63
C THR A 203 11.21 3.02 5.40
N LEU A 204 12.10 2.31 6.06
CA LEU A 204 11.80 1.18 6.93
C LEU A 204 12.17 1.56 8.37
N ASP A 205 11.16 1.71 9.21
CA ASP A 205 11.32 2.08 10.61
C ASP A 205 11.14 0.85 11.50
N PHE A 206 12.24 0.43 12.11
CA PHE A 206 12.32 -0.72 13.00
C PHE A 206 12.03 -0.37 14.47
N SER A 207 11.42 0.78 14.75
CA SER A 207 10.93 1.13 16.09
C SER A 207 9.88 0.14 16.59
N GLY A 208 9.58 0.21 17.88
CA GLY A 208 8.54 -0.59 18.55
C GLY A 208 9.07 -1.60 19.54
N ALA A 209 8.17 -2.46 20.02
CA ALA A 209 8.44 -3.42 21.10
C ALA A 209 9.05 -4.73 20.57
N TRP A 210 10.37 -4.79 20.54
CA TRP A 210 11.08 -5.99 20.11
C TRP A 210 10.97 -7.13 21.11
N ALA A 211 10.45 -8.28 20.65
CA ALA A 211 10.29 -9.49 21.47
C ALA A 211 11.35 -10.56 21.16
N ARG A 212 12.04 -10.47 20.03
CA ARG A 212 13.03 -11.44 19.54
C ARG A 212 13.97 -10.81 18.51
N SER A 213 15.07 -11.50 18.21
CA SER A 213 15.92 -11.16 17.06
C SER A 213 15.24 -11.51 15.75
N ALA A 214 15.61 -10.81 14.69
CA ALA A 214 15.03 -10.98 13.37
C ALA A 214 16.06 -10.83 12.25
N THR A 215 15.66 -11.25 11.05
CA THR A 215 16.37 -11.02 9.79
C THR A 215 15.55 -10.12 8.88
N ALA A 216 16.21 -9.26 8.12
CA ALA A 216 15.60 -8.46 7.07
C ALA A 216 16.34 -8.65 5.75
N GLN A 217 15.61 -8.99 4.70
CA GLN A 217 16.10 -8.97 3.33
C GLN A 217 15.51 -7.78 2.61
N ILE A 218 16.34 -6.99 1.94
CA ILE A 218 15.96 -5.77 1.24
C ILE A 218 16.53 -5.85 -0.16
N ASP A 219 15.65 -5.92 -1.15
CA ASP A 219 15.97 -5.94 -2.56
C ASP A 219 15.47 -4.63 -3.20
N MET A 220 16.37 -3.79 -3.74
CA MET A 220 16.03 -2.51 -4.35
C MET A 220 16.60 -2.42 -5.76
N GLY A 221 15.77 -2.03 -6.72
CA GLY A 221 16.22 -1.74 -8.08
C GLY A 221 16.95 -0.40 -8.14
N VAL A 222 16.21 0.71 -8.14
CA VAL A 222 16.76 2.08 -8.25
C VAL A 222 16.09 2.99 -7.24
N GLY A 223 16.89 3.69 -6.42
CA GLY A 223 16.32 4.67 -5.47
C GLY A 223 17.07 4.78 -4.15
N SER A 224 16.36 5.20 -3.11
CA SER A 224 16.91 5.35 -1.77
C SER A 224 16.21 4.46 -0.75
N VAL A 225 16.98 3.88 0.16
CA VAL A 225 16.50 3.15 1.33
C VAL A 225 16.99 3.83 2.59
N ARG A 226 16.05 4.28 3.41
CA ARG A 226 16.34 4.81 4.74
C ARG A 226 15.90 3.82 5.80
N LEU A 227 16.85 3.36 6.62
CA LEU A 227 16.64 2.43 7.72
C LEU A 227 16.66 3.20 9.04
N ARG A 228 15.50 3.36 9.68
CA ARG A 228 15.40 3.96 11.01
C ARG A 228 15.46 2.86 12.06
N ILE A 229 16.51 2.85 12.85
CA ILE A 229 16.83 1.70 13.72
C ILE A 229 17.04 2.17 15.17
N PRO A 230 16.33 1.57 16.14
CA PRO A 230 16.55 1.85 17.56
C PRO A 230 17.99 1.52 17.99
N ARG A 231 18.62 2.44 18.75
CA ARG A 231 19.97 2.25 19.30
C ARG A 231 20.08 1.04 20.24
N SER A 232 18.96 0.55 20.76
CA SER A 232 18.90 -0.64 21.61
C SER A 232 19.13 -1.95 20.85
N LEU A 233 19.00 -1.96 19.53
CA LEU A 233 19.21 -3.16 18.70
C LEU A 233 20.69 -3.35 18.36
N GLY A 234 21.12 -4.60 18.37
CA GLY A 234 22.37 -5.01 17.75
C GLY A 234 22.14 -5.23 16.26
N VAL A 235 22.81 -4.48 15.41
CA VAL A 235 22.57 -4.52 13.97
C VAL A 235 23.80 -5.01 13.21
N LYS A 236 23.56 -5.95 12.29
CA LYS A 236 24.53 -6.37 11.29
C LYS A 236 23.94 -6.08 9.91
N VAL A 237 24.73 -5.45 9.05
CA VAL A 237 24.36 -5.21 7.65
C VAL A 237 25.37 -5.89 6.74
N THR A 238 24.88 -6.78 5.88
CA THR A 238 25.60 -7.28 4.70
C THR A 238 25.00 -6.66 3.46
N ARG A 239 25.84 -6.28 2.50
CA ARG A 239 25.33 -5.70 1.26
C ARG A 239 26.04 -6.29 0.05
N ASP A 240 25.24 -6.47 -0.98
CA ASP A 240 25.69 -6.68 -2.35
C ASP A 240 25.09 -5.58 -3.22
N SER A 241 25.93 -4.64 -3.67
CA SER A 241 25.45 -3.48 -4.41
C SER A 241 26.42 -3.12 -5.53
N PHE A 242 25.86 -2.77 -6.69
CA PHE A 242 26.65 -2.42 -7.88
C PHE A 242 27.04 -0.94 -7.86
N LEU A 243 26.09 -0.03 -7.82
CA LEU A 243 26.28 1.44 -7.84
C LEU A 243 25.46 2.12 -6.72
N ALA A 244 25.45 1.53 -5.51
CA ALA A 244 24.74 2.12 -4.39
C ALA A 244 25.74 2.58 -3.31
N SER A 245 25.56 3.83 -2.84
CA SER A 245 26.25 4.34 -1.66
C SER A 245 25.66 3.75 -0.38
N PHE A 246 26.47 3.68 0.68
CA PHE A 246 26.03 3.22 2.01
C PHE A 246 26.58 4.15 3.09
N ASP A 247 25.67 4.77 3.83
CA ASP A 247 25.98 5.46 5.07
C ASP A 247 25.45 4.63 6.25
N GLY A 248 26.36 4.02 7.00
CA GLY A 248 26.05 3.18 8.14
C GLY A 248 25.82 3.93 9.46
N GLY A 249 25.83 5.27 9.47
CA GLY A 249 25.59 6.05 10.69
C GLY A 249 26.53 5.71 11.86
N GLY A 250 27.82 5.47 11.60
CA GLY A 250 28.81 5.11 12.62
C GLY A 250 28.94 3.61 12.92
N MET A 251 28.41 2.74 12.08
CA MET A 251 28.68 1.30 12.12
C MET A 251 30.15 0.99 11.80
N VAL A 252 30.68 -0.09 12.36
CA VAL A 252 32.06 -0.53 12.15
C VAL A 252 32.10 -1.68 11.15
N LYS A 253 32.90 -1.54 10.09
CA LYS A 253 33.11 -2.61 9.11
C LYS A 253 34.03 -3.69 9.66
N ARG A 254 33.61 -4.97 9.57
CA ARG A 254 34.41 -6.14 9.93
C ARG A 254 34.18 -7.21 8.85
N GLY A 255 35.23 -7.49 8.07
CA GLY A 255 35.10 -8.36 6.89
C GLY A 255 34.12 -7.77 5.88
N ASP A 256 33.14 -8.57 5.45
CA ASP A 256 32.14 -8.17 4.45
C ASP A 256 30.85 -7.57 5.06
N ALA A 257 30.82 -7.37 6.38
CA ALA A 257 29.65 -6.85 7.08
C ALA A 257 29.95 -5.61 7.92
N TRP A 258 28.91 -4.83 8.17
CA TRP A 258 28.90 -3.66 9.04
C TRP A 258 28.16 -3.99 10.32
N TYR A 259 28.67 -3.58 11.47
CA TYR A 259 28.13 -3.90 12.79
C TYR A 259 27.89 -2.64 13.61
N SER A 260 26.76 -2.58 14.30
CA SER A 260 26.59 -1.59 15.35
C SER A 260 27.55 -1.85 16.50
N GLN A 261 27.89 -0.78 17.24
CA GLN A 261 28.86 -0.89 18.36
C GLN A 261 28.40 -1.86 19.43
N ASN A 262 27.10 -1.96 19.66
CA ASN A 262 26.46 -2.81 20.68
C ASN A 262 26.08 -4.21 20.19
N TYR A 263 26.41 -4.61 18.95
CA TYR A 263 25.92 -5.88 18.36
C TYR A 263 26.16 -7.11 19.25
N GLY A 264 27.32 -7.18 19.90
CA GLY A 264 27.67 -8.31 20.78
C GLY A 264 26.88 -8.37 22.08
N GLN A 265 26.39 -7.22 22.56
CA GLN A 265 25.78 -7.07 23.89
C GLN A 265 24.26 -6.87 23.84
N ALA A 266 23.72 -6.49 22.69
CA ALA A 266 22.30 -6.23 22.52
C ALA A 266 21.46 -7.48 22.74
N ARG A 267 20.35 -7.32 23.47
CA ARG A 267 19.40 -8.41 23.75
C ARG A 267 18.78 -8.97 22.50
N HIS A 268 18.39 -8.07 21.58
CA HIS A 268 17.78 -8.41 20.30
C HIS A 268 18.67 -7.93 19.16
N LYS A 269 18.76 -8.74 18.12
CA LYS A 269 19.58 -8.48 16.95
C LYS A 269 18.74 -8.40 15.70
N LEU A 270 19.15 -7.52 14.79
CA LEU A 270 18.58 -7.39 13.46
C LEU A 270 19.69 -7.57 12.43
N ASP A 271 19.66 -8.70 11.72
CA ASP A 271 20.60 -8.99 10.65
C ASP A 271 19.94 -8.61 9.32
N ILE A 272 20.54 -7.65 8.62
CA ILE A 272 20.00 -7.07 7.38
C ILE A 272 20.90 -7.49 6.22
N SER A 273 20.29 -8.05 5.18
CA SER A 273 20.92 -8.31 3.89
C SER A 273 20.31 -7.37 2.85
N ILE A 274 21.14 -6.58 2.15
CA ILE A 274 20.68 -5.59 1.18
C ILE A 274 21.28 -5.91 -0.18
N HIS A 275 20.42 -6.02 -1.20
CA HIS A 275 20.78 -6.08 -2.60
C HIS A 275 20.23 -4.84 -3.28
N ALA A 276 21.11 -3.96 -3.75
CA ALA A 276 20.70 -2.72 -4.41
C ALA A 276 21.47 -2.52 -5.71
N ALA A 277 20.75 -2.24 -6.80
CA ALA A 277 21.38 -2.00 -8.07
C ALA A 277 21.99 -0.59 -8.13
N VAL A 278 21.19 0.47 -7.96
CA VAL A 278 21.62 1.87 -8.05
C VAL A 278 20.91 2.70 -6.99
N GLY A 279 21.65 3.55 -6.24
CA GLY A 279 21.03 4.50 -5.33
C GLY A 279 21.78 4.76 -4.03
N SER A 280 21.06 4.95 -2.92
CA SER A 280 21.63 5.21 -1.61
C SER A 280 20.94 4.39 -0.51
N ILE A 281 21.73 3.99 0.46
CA ILE A 281 21.26 3.32 1.67
C ILE A 281 21.79 4.13 2.85
N GLU A 282 20.90 4.55 3.72
CA GLU A 282 21.19 5.37 4.90
C GLU A 282 20.64 4.70 6.17
N VAL A 283 21.44 4.69 7.23
CA VAL A 283 21.04 4.21 8.56
C VAL A 283 20.90 5.38 9.52
N ASP A 284 19.66 5.64 9.92
CA ASP A 284 19.29 6.64 10.92
C ASP A 284 19.06 5.94 12.27
N TRP A 285 19.88 6.26 13.26
CA TRP A 285 19.71 5.77 14.63
C TRP A 285 18.67 6.59 15.37
N ILE A 286 17.66 5.91 15.90
CA ILE A 286 16.59 6.51 16.72
C ILE A 286 16.66 5.99 18.16
N ASP A 287 16.07 6.76 19.09
CA ASP A 287 16.02 6.42 20.53
C ASP A 287 14.80 5.54 20.87
#